data_4da039249f7729bee58dc76b98ac94a1
#
_entry.id   4da039249f7729bee58dc76b98ac94a1
#
_cell.length_a   1.000
_cell.length_b   1.000
_cell.length_c   1.000
_cell.angle_alpha   90.00
_cell.angle_beta   90.00
_cell.angle_gamma   90.00
#
_symmetry.space_group_name_H-M   'P 1'
#
loop_
_entity.id
_entity.type
_entity.pdbx_description
1 polymer ?
#
loop_
_entity_poly.entity_id
_entity_poly.type
_entity_poly.pdbx_seq_one_letter_code
_entity_poly.pdbx_strand_id
1 'polypeptide(L)'
;MLPEADDSKSAAHPTRKALLDVAIEVFLADGFKAARVADIAQQAGVRLSAINYHFGSKEGLYLALLQHHADLAWRTAPPPVLDPDTPLQQRLQALIAALVRRMLDPDSPSRIGRLMIREVVNPTAALDVMFERFTLPQVNLLLGLLREFFGPQVPREVLLRAALSIVGQCLVYGVASPIITRLQADFDLRGAALDRLAQHIATFSWAGLQALAAQQEGQHA
;
A
#
# COMPACT_ATOMS: atom_id res chain seq x y z
N MET A 1 -7.96 28.31 -43.18
CA MET A 1 -8.90 27.66 -42.28
C MET A 1 -8.10 26.59 -41.54
N LEU A 2 -7.54 26.98 -40.38
CA LEU A 2 -6.75 26.09 -39.52
C LEU A 2 -7.74 25.22 -38.74
N PRO A 3 -7.47 23.92 -38.48
CA PRO A 3 -8.33 23.09 -37.65
C PRO A 3 -8.27 23.59 -36.21
N GLU A 4 -9.41 23.80 -35.60
CA GLU A 4 -9.58 24.07 -34.17
C GLU A 4 -8.93 22.92 -33.39
N ALA A 5 -8.00 23.26 -32.52
CA ALA A 5 -7.40 22.31 -31.57
C ALA A 5 -8.49 21.74 -30.65
N ASP A 6 -8.50 20.44 -30.51
CA ASP A 6 -9.45 19.66 -29.70
C ASP A 6 -9.36 20.05 -28.22
N ASP A 7 -10.07 21.09 -27.82
CA ASP A 7 -10.20 21.59 -26.44
C ASP A 7 -10.85 20.54 -25.48
N SER A 8 -11.45 19.49 -26.05
CA SER A 8 -12.13 18.44 -25.25
C SER A 8 -11.18 17.60 -24.40
N LYS A 9 -9.96 17.35 -24.90
CA LYS A 9 -8.94 16.58 -24.17
C LYS A 9 -8.29 17.37 -23.04
N SER A 10 -8.17 18.68 -23.18
CA SER A 10 -7.61 19.56 -22.13
C SER A 10 -8.55 19.69 -20.94
N ALA A 11 -9.86 19.80 -21.16
CA ALA A 11 -10.88 19.87 -20.11
C ALA A 11 -11.14 18.52 -19.41
N ALA A 12 -10.85 17.39 -20.07
CA ALA A 12 -11.04 16.06 -19.52
C ALA A 12 -10.09 15.73 -18.33
N HIS A 13 -8.87 16.24 -18.37
CA HIS A 13 -7.88 16.01 -17.32
C HIS A 13 -8.22 16.66 -15.96
N PRO A 14 -8.60 17.94 -15.90
CA PRO A 14 -9.01 18.59 -14.64
C PRO A 14 -10.25 17.93 -14.01
N THR A 15 -11.27 17.59 -14.80
CA THR A 15 -12.49 16.94 -14.32
C THR A 15 -12.21 15.55 -13.77
N ARG A 16 -11.40 14.75 -14.47
CA ARG A 16 -11.01 13.41 -14.00
C ARG A 16 -10.24 13.47 -12.68
N LYS A 17 -9.32 14.42 -12.54
CA LYS A 17 -8.58 14.64 -11.30
C LYS A 17 -9.51 15.04 -10.15
N ALA A 18 -10.38 16.02 -10.35
CA ALA A 18 -11.34 16.48 -9.35
C ALA A 18 -12.24 15.34 -8.85
N LEU A 19 -12.68 14.45 -9.76
CA LEU A 19 -13.45 13.27 -9.38
C LEU A 19 -12.63 12.30 -8.51
N LEU A 20 -11.36 12.05 -8.81
CA LEU A 20 -10.50 11.19 -8.01
C LEU A 20 -10.20 11.80 -6.63
N ASP A 21 -9.95 13.13 -6.58
CA ASP A 21 -9.65 13.84 -5.33
C ASP A 21 -10.86 13.82 -4.35
N VAL A 22 -12.09 13.87 -4.86
CA VAL A 22 -13.30 13.74 -4.03
C VAL A 22 -13.62 12.28 -3.71
N ALA A 23 -13.49 11.39 -4.70
CA ALA A 23 -13.82 9.98 -4.55
C ALA A 23 -13.04 9.30 -3.43
N ILE A 24 -11.78 9.68 -3.22
CA ILE A 24 -10.95 9.11 -2.17
C ILE A 24 -11.57 9.33 -0.78
N GLU A 25 -12.04 10.54 -0.50
CA GLU A 25 -12.62 10.85 0.81
C GLU A 25 -13.95 10.12 1.03
N VAL A 26 -14.81 10.07 0.00
CA VAL A 26 -16.10 9.36 0.06
C VAL A 26 -15.88 7.85 0.24
N PHE A 27 -14.99 7.24 -0.54
CA PHE A 27 -14.73 5.80 -0.39
C PHE A 27 -14.00 5.46 0.91
N LEU A 28 -13.16 6.33 1.45
CA LEU A 28 -12.55 6.13 2.76
C LEU A 28 -13.55 6.35 3.91
N ALA A 29 -14.55 7.19 3.78
CA ALA A 29 -15.60 7.37 4.77
C ALA A 29 -16.60 6.22 4.75
N ASP A 30 -17.27 6.02 3.62
CA ASP A 30 -18.45 5.16 3.49
C ASP A 30 -18.12 3.72 3.08
N GLY A 31 -16.95 3.49 2.49
CA GLY A 31 -16.59 2.23 1.83
C GLY A 31 -17.21 2.09 0.45
N PHE A 32 -16.76 1.08 -0.29
CA PHE A 32 -17.22 0.88 -1.67
C PHE A 32 -18.72 0.67 -1.77
N LYS A 33 -19.34 -0.14 -0.90
CA LYS A 33 -20.78 -0.51 -1.03
C LYS A 33 -21.70 0.67 -0.80
N ALA A 34 -21.50 1.46 0.27
CA ALA A 34 -22.38 2.55 0.66
C ALA A 34 -22.14 3.86 -0.10
N ALA A 35 -20.90 4.11 -0.59
CA ALA A 35 -20.58 5.30 -1.35
C ALA A 35 -21.51 5.48 -2.57
N ARG A 36 -21.99 6.71 -2.80
CA ARG A 36 -22.89 7.06 -3.89
C ARG A 36 -22.17 7.92 -4.91
N VAL A 37 -22.15 7.50 -6.17
CA VAL A 37 -21.51 8.27 -7.26
C VAL A 37 -22.14 9.64 -7.48
N ALA A 38 -23.42 9.79 -7.13
CA ALA A 38 -24.10 11.08 -7.20
C ALA A 38 -23.49 12.10 -6.20
N ASP A 39 -23.15 11.64 -4.99
CA ASP A 39 -22.53 12.49 -3.97
C ASP A 39 -21.11 12.89 -4.37
N ILE A 40 -20.35 11.95 -4.97
CA ILE A 40 -19.02 12.23 -5.52
C ILE A 40 -19.10 13.27 -6.63
N ALA A 41 -20.02 13.14 -7.59
CA ALA A 41 -20.19 14.08 -8.66
C ALA A 41 -20.59 15.47 -8.16
N GLN A 42 -21.53 15.54 -7.21
CA GLN A 42 -21.99 16.78 -6.59
C GLN A 42 -20.83 17.50 -5.86
N GLN A 43 -20.07 16.79 -5.03
CA GLN A 43 -18.95 17.36 -4.29
C GLN A 43 -17.80 17.79 -5.21
N ALA A 44 -17.59 17.09 -6.32
CA ALA A 44 -16.62 17.47 -7.35
C ALA A 44 -17.08 18.63 -8.24
N GLY A 45 -18.33 19.11 -8.09
CA GLY A 45 -18.89 20.19 -8.90
C GLY A 45 -19.13 19.80 -10.37
N VAL A 46 -19.35 18.51 -10.65
CA VAL A 46 -19.53 18.01 -12.02
C VAL A 46 -20.87 17.30 -12.19
N ARG A 47 -21.29 17.08 -13.43
CA ARG A 47 -22.49 16.29 -13.73
C ARG A 47 -22.22 14.79 -13.48
N LEU A 48 -23.22 14.07 -13.04
CA LEU A 48 -23.14 12.59 -12.82
C LEU A 48 -22.68 11.86 -14.09
N SER A 49 -23.06 12.33 -15.28
CA SER A 49 -22.62 11.76 -16.55
C SER A 49 -21.10 11.80 -16.77
N ALA A 50 -20.37 12.69 -16.08
CA ALA A 50 -18.90 12.74 -16.14
C ALA A 50 -18.25 11.48 -15.56
N ILE A 51 -18.85 10.86 -14.54
CA ILE A 51 -18.33 9.60 -13.98
C ILE A 51 -18.45 8.48 -15.01
N ASN A 52 -19.60 8.37 -15.67
CA ASN A 52 -19.78 7.38 -16.73
C ASN A 52 -18.84 7.63 -17.92
N TYR A 53 -18.63 8.89 -18.27
CA TYR A 53 -17.73 9.27 -19.37
C TYR A 53 -16.27 8.93 -19.08
N HIS A 54 -15.76 9.24 -17.86
CA HIS A 54 -14.35 9.07 -17.53
C HIS A 54 -14.00 7.68 -16.99
N PHE A 55 -14.96 6.99 -16.37
CA PHE A 55 -14.70 5.76 -15.63
C PHE A 55 -15.65 4.61 -15.96
N GLY A 56 -16.72 4.85 -16.72
CA GLY A 56 -17.71 3.85 -17.13
C GLY A 56 -18.70 3.48 -16.03
N SER A 57 -18.23 3.29 -14.81
CA SER A 57 -19.06 2.85 -13.67
C SER A 57 -18.46 3.27 -12.33
N LYS A 58 -19.16 2.98 -11.22
CA LYS A 58 -18.64 3.12 -9.86
C LYS A 58 -17.41 2.24 -9.62
N GLU A 59 -17.46 1.02 -10.12
CA GLU A 59 -16.36 0.05 -10.07
C GLU A 59 -15.14 0.59 -10.83
N GLY A 60 -15.36 1.15 -12.03
CA GLY A 60 -14.31 1.76 -12.84
C GLY A 60 -13.68 2.98 -12.17
N LEU A 61 -14.49 3.84 -11.53
CA LEU A 61 -14.00 4.97 -10.73
C LEU A 61 -13.15 4.46 -9.55
N TYR A 62 -13.64 3.47 -8.82
CA TYR A 62 -12.95 2.91 -7.66
C TYR A 62 -11.62 2.25 -8.06
N LEU A 63 -11.62 1.46 -9.13
CA LEU A 63 -10.40 0.86 -9.67
C LEU A 63 -9.37 1.91 -10.12
N ALA A 64 -9.82 2.94 -10.83
CA ALA A 64 -8.96 4.04 -11.26
C ALA A 64 -8.38 4.80 -10.06
N LEU A 65 -9.15 4.96 -8.98
CA LEU A 65 -8.70 5.56 -7.73
C LEU A 65 -7.59 4.72 -7.07
N LEU A 66 -7.80 3.42 -6.94
CA LEU A 66 -6.82 2.50 -6.38
C LEU A 66 -5.52 2.53 -7.18
N GLN A 67 -5.61 2.45 -8.51
CA GLN A 67 -4.44 2.54 -9.40
C GLN A 67 -3.71 3.87 -9.24
N HIS A 68 -4.44 5.00 -9.22
CA HIS A 68 -3.85 6.31 -9.01
C HIS A 68 -3.05 6.40 -7.71
N HIS A 69 -3.62 5.91 -6.61
CA HIS A 69 -2.95 5.95 -5.31
C HIS A 69 -1.81 4.92 -5.19
N ALA A 70 -1.89 3.78 -5.86
CA ALA A 70 -0.78 2.84 -5.98
C ALA A 70 0.41 3.46 -6.72
N ASP A 71 0.16 4.07 -7.89
CA ASP A 71 1.19 4.77 -8.67
C ASP A 71 1.81 5.94 -7.90
N LEU A 72 1.00 6.66 -7.13
CA LEU A 72 1.46 7.76 -6.29
C LEU A 72 2.37 7.23 -5.17
N ALA A 73 1.99 6.12 -4.53
CA ALA A 73 2.81 5.48 -3.50
C ALA A 73 4.17 5.02 -4.03
N TRP A 74 4.20 4.43 -5.24
CA TRP A 74 5.46 4.04 -5.88
C TRP A 74 6.36 5.24 -6.20
N ARG A 75 5.79 6.39 -6.56
CA ARG A 75 6.55 7.62 -6.84
C ARG A 75 7.06 8.29 -5.58
N THR A 76 6.28 8.31 -4.50
CA THR A 76 6.62 9.03 -3.25
C THR A 76 7.47 8.20 -2.30
N ALA A 77 7.29 6.89 -2.30
CA ALA A 77 8.08 5.95 -1.51
C ALA A 77 8.45 4.73 -2.39
N PRO A 78 9.37 4.89 -3.35
CA PRO A 78 9.79 3.79 -4.22
C PRO A 78 10.42 2.65 -3.41
N PRO A 79 10.42 1.42 -3.95
CA PRO A 79 11.19 0.34 -3.35
C PRO A 79 12.67 0.75 -3.29
N PRO A 80 13.39 0.38 -2.22
CA PRO A 80 14.81 0.68 -2.14
C PRO A 80 15.57 -0.07 -3.23
N VAL A 81 16.65 0.53 -3.70
CA VAL A 81 17.65 -0.20 -4.49
C VAL A 81 18.34 -1.18 -3.53
N LEU A 82 18.16 -2.47 -3.77
CA LEU A 82 18.73 -3.53 -2.95
C LEU A 82 20.08 -3.94 -3.55
N ASP A 83 21.13 -3.17 -3.26
CA ASP A 83 22.49 -3.48 -3.67
C ASP A 83 22.95 -4.79 -3.00
N PRO A 84 23.36 -5.82 -3.77
CA PRO A 84 23.83 -7.09 -3.22
C PRO A 84 25.03 -6.97 -2.28
N ASP A 85 25.88 -5.94 -2.45
CA ASP A 85 27.04 -5.69 -1.60
C ASP A 85 26.66 -5.10 -0.22
N THR A 86 25.43 -4.59 -0.09
CA THR A 86 24.89 -4.12 1.19
C THR A 86 24.50 -5.31 2.08
N PRO A 87 24.86 -5.32 3.39
CA PRO A 87 24.47 -6.38 4.30
C PRO A 87 22.97 -6.65 4.27
N LEU A 88 22.57 -7.93 4.26
CA LEU A 88 21.19 -8.37 4.12
C LEU A 88 20.24 -7.74 5.16
N GLN A 89 20.72 -7.59 6.41
CA GLN A 89 19.98 -6.91 7.47
C GLN A 89 19.62 -5.46 7.09
N GLN A 90 20.56 -4.72 6.49
CA GLN A 90 20.32 -3.34 6.09
C GLN A 90 19.34 -3.27 4.89
N ARG A 91 19.45 -4.21 3.95
CA ARG A 91 18.50 -4.33 2.83
C ARG A 91 17.08 -4.64 3.32
N LEU A 92 16.94 -5.54 4.28
CA LEU A 92 15.66 -5.84 4.92
C LEU A 92 15.10 -4.61 5.64
N GLN A 93 15.92 -3.89 6.40
CA GLN A 93 15.54 -2.65 7.07
C GLN A 93 15.05 -1.59 6.07
N ALA A 94 15.75 -1.39 4.96
CA ALA A 94 15.35 -0.45 3.92
C ALA A 94 14.01 -0.84 3.29
N LEU A 95 13.78 -2.13 3.03
CA LEU A 95 12.53 -2.63 2.49
C LEU A 95 11.35 -2.44 3.46
N ILE A 96 11.56 -2.75 4.75
CA ILE A 96 10.54 -2.52 5.80
C ILE A 96 10.24 -1.02 5.95
N ALA A 97 11.26 -0.15 5.94
CA ALA A 97 11.05 1.29 6.02
C ALA A 97 10.23 1.83 4.84
N ALA A 98 10.49 1.36 3.63
CA ALA A 98 9.70 1.73 2.46
C ALA A 98 8.25 1.21 2.55
N LEU A 99 8.04 -0.01 3.06
CA LEU A 99 6.71 -0.58 3.29
C LEU A 99 5.94 0.22 4.34
N VAL A 100 6.55 0.51 5.48
CA VAL A 100 5.95 1.31 6.57
C VAL A 100 5.53 2.68 6.06
N ARG A 101 6.40 3.38 5.32
CA ARG A 101 6.06 4.68 4.73
C ARG A 101 4.89 4.60 3.76
N ARG A 102 4.87 3.63 2.84
CA ARG A 102 3.76 3.47 1.90
C ARG A 102 2.43 3.17 2.56
N MET A 103 2.46 2.41 3.65
CA MET A 103 1.24 1.93 4.31
C MET A 103 0.72 2.85 5.42
N LEU A 104 1.61 3.50 6.16
CA LEU A 104 1.27 4.12 7.44
C LEU A 104 1.53 5.63 7.49
N ASP A 105 2.32 6.21 6.57
CA ASP A 105 2.63 7.64 6.61
C ASP A 105 1.34 8.48 6.41
N PRO A 106 0.87 9.21 7.45
CA PRO A 106 -0.33 10.02 7.36
C PRO A 106 -0.15 11.26 6.48
N ASP A 107 1.10 11.71 6.29
CA ASP A 107 1.44 12.88 5.49
C ASP A 107 1.70 12.51 4.01
N SER A 108 1.70 11.22 3.70
CA SER A 108 1.80 10.75 2.31
C SER A 108 0.65 11.29 1.47
N PRO A 109 0.91 11.81 0.26
CA PRO A 109 -0.16 12.14 -0.68
C PRO A 109 -0.94 10.92 -1.16
N SER A 110 -0.34 9.72 -1.07
CA SER A 110 -1.03 8.47 -1.35
C SER A 110 -1.87 8.01 -0.16
N ARG A 111 -3.06 7.50 -0.44
CA ARG A 111 -3.95 6.86 0.54
C ARG A 111 -4.01 5.34 0.36
N ILE A 112 -3.06 4.77 -0.37
CA ILE A 112 -3.09 3.34 -0.74
C ILE A 112 -3.13 2.42 0.48
N GLY A 113 -2.40 2.72 1.55
CA GLY A 113 -2.40 1.93 2.77
C GLY A 113 -3.80 1.81 3.39
N ARG A 114 -4.52 2.94 3.49
CA ARG A 114 -5.89 2.98 4.02
C ARG A 114 -6.87 2.24 3.11
N LEU A 115 -6.73 2.39 1.79
CA LEU A 115 -7.53 1.68 0.80
C LEU A 115 -7.29 0.17 0.86
N MET A 116 -6.01 -0.26 0.95
CA MET A 116 -5.65 -1.68 1.06
C MET A 116 -6.19 -2.34 2.32
N ILE A 117 -6.14 -1.66 3.47
CA ILE A 117 -6.74 -2.14 4.70
C ILE A 117 -8.24 -2.40 4.51
N ARG A 118 -8.96 -1.50 3.82
CA ARG A 118 -10.38 -1.69 3.51
C ARG A 118 -10.63 -2.87 2.58
N GLU A 119 -9.81 -3.03 1.55
CA GLU A 119 -9.93 -4.15 0.61
C GLU A 119 -9.64 -5.51 1.29
N VAL A 120 -8.70 -5.56 2.23
CA VAL A 120 -8.42 -6.79 3.01
C VAL A 120 -9.60 -7.15 3.92
N VAL A 121 -10.24 -6.15 4.55
CA VAL A 121 -11.37 -6.37 5.48
C VAL A 121 -12.69 -6.58 4.74
N ASN A 122 -12.93 -5.87 3.64
CA ASN A 122 -14.15 -5.92 2.84
C ASN A 122 -13.80 -5.99 1.34
N PRO A 123 -13.38 -7.17 0.85
CA PRO A 123 -12.87 -7.31 -0.50
C PRO A 123 -13.90 -6.99 -1.57
N THR A 124 -13.44 -6.31 -2.62
CA THR A 124 -14.18 -6.07 -3.86
C THR A 124 -13.45 -6.75 -5.03
N ALA A 125 -14.03 -6.69 -6.24
CA ALA A 125 -13.35 -7.19 -7.46
C ALA A 125 -12.05 -6.43 -7.78
N ALA A 126 -11.80 -5.28 -7.15
CA ALA A 126 -10.57 -4.52 -7.32
C ALA A 126 -9.37 -5.15 -6.59
N LEU A 127 -9.61 -6.03 -5.61
CA LEU A 127 -8.55 -6.67 -4.83
C LEU A 127 -7.56 -7.43 -5.71
N ASP A 128 -8.03 -8.17 -6.72
CA ASP A 128 -7.17 -8.95 -7.61
C ASP A 128 -6.21 -8.05 -8.39
N VAL A 129 -6.71 -6.93 -8.93
CA VAL A 129 -5.90 -5.95 -9.65
C VAL A 129 -4.87 -5.29 -8.72
N MET A 130 -5.28 -4.97 -7.50
CA MET A 130 -4.40 -4.39 -6.49
C MET A 130 -3.34 -5.38 -6.02
N PHE A 131 -3.72 -6.65 -5.87
CA PHE A 131 -2.78 -7.72 -5.54
C PHE A 131 -1.68 -7.81 -6.60
N GLU A 132 -2.04 -7.93 -7.87
CA GLU A 132 -1.08 -8.09 -8.96
C GLU A 132 -0.18 -6.86 -9.14
N ARG A 133 -0.76 -5.66 -9.12
CA ARG A 133 -0.05 -4.42 -9.47
C ARG A 133 0.69 -3.77 -8.32
N PHE A 134 0.20 -3.93 -7.10
CA PHE A 134 0.76 -3.26 -5.93
C PHE A 134 1.37 -4.23 -4.91
N THR A 135 0.65 -5.29 -4.53
CA THR A 135 1.08 -6.19 -3.45
C THR A 135 2.16 -7.16 -3.93
N LEU A 136 1.94 -7.85 -5.04
CA LEU A 136 2.82 -8.90 -5.54
C LEU A 136 4.26 -8.43 -5.82
N PRO A 137 4.52 -7.25 -6.40
CA PRO A 137 5.89 -6.76 -6.58
C PRO A 137 6.64 -6.58 -5.25
N GLN A 138 5.96 -6.08 -4.21
CA GLN A 138 6.55 -5.89 -2.88
C GLN A 138 6.83 -7.22 -2.19
N VAL A 139 5.88 -8.14 -2.28
CA VAL A 139 6.02 -9.50 -1.73
C VAL A 139 7.19 -10.23 -2.39
N ASN A 140 7.36 -10.10 -3.71
CA ASN A 140 8.46 -10.74 -4.42
C ASN A 140 9.84 -10.21 -4.00
N LEU A 141 9.97 -8.90 -3.74
CA LEU A 141 11.19 -8.33 -3.19
C LEU A 141 11.52 -8.92 -1.81
N LEU A 142 10.53 -8.99 -0.93
CA LEU A 142 10.71 -9.57 0.41
C LEU A 142 11.03 -11.06 0.34
N LEU A 143 10.32 -11.83 -0.47
CA LEU A 143 10.60 -13.27 -0.65
C LEU A 143 11.99 -13.51 -1.24
N GLY A 144 12.49 -12.62 -2.11
CA GLY A 144 13.85 -12.66 -2.63
C GLY A 144 14.89 -12.55 -1.51
N LEU A 145 14.75 -11.54 -0.64
CA LEU A 145 15.64 -11.35 0.53
C LEU A 145 15.56 -12.53 1.51
N LEU A 146 14.36 -13.03 1.77
CA LEU A 146 14.18 -14.17 2.67
C LEU A 146 14.79 -15.46 2.10
N ARG A 147 14.71 -15.66 0.78
CA ARG A 147 15.36 -16.80 0.13
C ARG A 147 16.88 -16.71 0.18
N GLU A 148 17.43 -15.51 0.05
CA GLU A 148 18.88 -15.27 0.24
C GLU A 148 19.29 -15.57 1.69
N PHE A 149 18.47 -15.19 2.67
CA PHE A 149 18.73 -15.41 4.09
C PHE A 149 18.69 -16.89 4.49
N PHE A 150 17.64 -17.62 4.09
CA PHE A 150 17.44 -19.03 4.48
C PHE A 150 18.11 -20.05 3.55
N GLY A 151 18.61 -19.59 2.39
CA GLY A 151 19.18 -20.45 1.37
C GLY A 151 18.18 -20.92 0.31
N PRO A 152 18.68 -21.42 -0.84
CA PRO A 152 17.86 -21.73 -2.02
C PRO A 152 16.89 -22.91 -1.83
N GLN A 153 17.17 -23.82 -0.90
CA GLN A 153 16.39 -25.03 -0.65
C GLN A 153 15.26 -24.84 0.35
N VAL A 154 15.11 -23.64 0.93
CA VAL A 154 14.07 -23.36 1.92
C VAL A 154 12.67 -23.57 1.33
N PRO A 155 11.76 -24.29 2.02
CA PRO A 155 10.40 -24.45 1.55
C PRO A 155 9.66 -23.10 1.42
N ARG A 156 8.87 -22.97 0.34
CA ARG A 156 8.08 -21.75 0.10
C ARG A 156 7.18 -21.37 1.28
N GLU A 157 6.67 -22.35 1.99
CA GLU A 157 5.81 -22.13 3.17
C GLU A 157 6.56 -21.42 4.29
N VAL A 158 7.83 -21.72 4.53
CA VAL A 158 8.67 -21.00 5.51
C VAL A 158 8.86 -19.55 5.10
N LEU A 159 9.17 -19.31 3.82
CA LEU A 159 9.29 -17.96 3.29
C LEU A 159 8.00 -17.16 3.44
N LEU A 160 6.84 -17.75 3.12
CA LEU A 160 5.55 -17.09 3.24
C LEU A 160 5.20 -16.77 4.70
N ARG A 161 5.43 -17.70 5.64
CA ARG A 161 5.20 -17.44 7.07
C ARG A 161 6.09 -16.31 7.59
N ALA A 162 7.36 -16.30 7.24
CA ALA A 162 8.28 -15.22 7.61
C ALA A 162 7.85 -13.87 6.99
N ALA A 163 7.50 -13.87 5.70
CA ALA A 163 7.02 -12.67 5.03
C ALA A 163 5.73 -12.12 5.66
N LEU A 164 4.75 -13.00 5.95
CA LEU A 164 3.49 -12.60 6.59
C LEU A 164 3.71 -12.10 8.03
N SER A 165 4.68 -12.65 8.77
CA SER A 165 5.06 -12.15 10.09
C SER A 165 5.63 -10.73 10.02
N ILE A 166 6.45 -10.42 9.01
CA ILE A 166 7.00 -9.08 8.81
C ILE A 166 5.92 -8.10 8.37
N VAL A 167 5.14 -8.45 7.33
CA VAL A 167 4.08 -7.58 6.79
C VAL A 167 2.97 -7.36 7.83
N GLY A 168 2.62 -8.39 8.60
CA GLY A 168 1.62 -8.31 9.67
C GLY A 168 1.98 -7.29 10.74
N GLN A 169 3.26 -7.19 11.12
CA GLN A 169 3.71 -6.14 12.03
C GLN A 169 3.50 -4.73 11.45
N CYS A 170 3.71 -4.54 10.16
CA CYS A 170 3.44 -3.25 9.51
C CYS A 170 1.94 -2.95 9.46
N LEU A 171 1.11 -3.93 9.08
CA LEU A 171 -0.32 -3.75 8.91
C LEU A 171 -1.07 -3.48 10.20
N VAL A 172 -0.63 -4.08 11.33
CA VAL A 172 -1.33 -3.94 12.61
C VAL A 172 -1.46 -2.48 13.07
N TYR A 173 -0.46 -1.66 12.79
CA TYR A 173 -0.49 -0.23 13.15
C TYR A 173 -1.55 0.56 12.37
N GLY A 174 -1.86 0.14 11.15
CA GLY A 174 -2.95 0.74 10.39
C GLY A 174 -4.33 0.22 10.81
N VAL A 175 -4.47 -1.11 10.96
CA VAL A 175 -5.75 -1.76 11.31
C VAL A 175 -6.16 -1.46 12.75
N ALA A 176 -5.23 -1.57 13.69
CA ALA A 176 -5.47 -1.40 15.12
C ALA A 176 -5.29 0.05 15.61
N SER A 177 -5.11 1.02 14.70
CA SER A 177 -4.93 2.43 15.05
C SER A 177 -5.94 2.94 16.09
N PRO A 178 -7.27 2.62 16.03
CA PRO A 178 -8.21 3.04 17.05
C PRO A 178 -7.97 2.44 18.44
N ILE A 179 -7.33 1.27 18.51
CA ILE A 179 -6.97 0.63 19.78
C ILE A 179 -5.66 1.24 20.29
N ILE A 180 -4.68 1.41 19.42
CA ILE A 180 -3.36 1.96 19.77
C ILE A 180 -3.51 3.36 20.36
N THR A 181 -4.32 4.23 19.75
CA THR A 181 -4.57 5.59 20.26
C THR A 181 -5.31 5.62 21.61
N ARG A 182 -6.01 4.55 21.99
CA ARG A 182 -6.59 4.40 23.36
C ARG A 182 -5.57 3.92 24.39
N LEU A 183 -4.59 3.12 23.95
CA LEU A 183 -3.49 2.68 24.82
C LEU A 183 -2.46 3.78 25.03
N GLN A 184 -2.22 4.60 24.02
CA GLN A 184 -1.26 5.69 24.01
C GLN A 184 -1.86 6.86 23.22
N ALA A 185 -2.37 7.87 23.95
CA ALA A 185 -3.10 9.01 23.36
C ALA A 185 -2.23 9.91 22.48
N ASP A 186 -0.93 9.96 22.74
CA ASP A 186 0.08 10.72 21.99
C ASP A 186 0.79 9.89 20.91
N PHE A 187 0.25 8.70 20.58
CA PHE A 187 0.82 7.85 19.53
C PHE A 187 0.77 8.57 18.18
N ASP A 188 1.94 8.80 17.61
CA ASP A 188 2.11 9.48 16.32
C ASP A 188 2.94 8.60 15.36
N LEU A 189 2.60 8.68 14.06
CA LEU A 189 3.29 8.00 12.97
C LEU A 189 3.88 8.99 11.96
N ARG A 190 4.22 10.23 12.39
CA ARG A 190 4.82 11.24 11.52
C ARG A 190 6.32 11.31 11.67
N GLY A 191 6.99 11.64 10.60
CA GLY A 191 8.41 11.95 10.58
C GLY A 191 9.27 10.92 11.31
N ALA A 192 10.07 11.35 12.28
CA ALA A 192 10.98 10.49 13.04
C ALA A 192 10.27 9.38 13.86
N ALA A 193 8.99 9.54 14.20
CA ALA A 193 8.24 8.47 14.89
C ALA A 193 7.99 7.28 13.95
N LEU A 194 7.67 7.56 12.70
CA LEU A 194 7.51 6.54 11.66
C LEU A 194 8.83 5.79 11.38
N ASP A 195 9.95 6.52 11.37
CA ASP A 195 11.28 5.92 11.17
C ASP A 195 11.68 5.04 12.35
N ARG A 196 11.39 5.45 13.59
CA ARG A 196 11.60 4.61 14.80
C ARG A 196 10.74 3.33 14.74
N LEU A 197 9.50 3.44 14.29
CA LEU A 197 8.64 2.27 14.11
C LEU A 197 9.22 1.30 13.07
N ALA A 198 9.65 1.81 11.92
CA ALA A 198 10.28 1.00 10.88
C ALA A 198 11.55 0.30 11.39
N GLN A 199 12.39 1.01 12.13
CA GLN A 199 13.58 0.46 12.77
C GLN A 199 13.23 -0.63 13.79
N HIS A 200 12.20 -0.42 14.63
CA HIS A 200 11.73 -1.41 15.61
C HIS A 200 11.29 -2.70 14.91
N ILE A 201 10.42 -2.59 13.89
CA ILE A 201 9.93 -3.74 13.13
C ILE A 201 11.09 -4.48 12.46
N ALA A 202 12.06 -3.75 11.89
CA ALA A 202 13.22 -4.37 11.24
C ALA A 202 14.10 -5.14 12.25
N THR A 203 14.37 -4.56 13.41
CA THR A 203 15.17 -5.21 14.47
C THR A 203 14.47 -6.45 14.99
N PHE A 204 13.17 -6.36 15.29
CA PHE A 204 12.38 -7.50 15.79
C PHE A 204 12.29 -8.61 14.74
N SER A 205 12.07 -8.26 13.49
CA SER A 205 12.00 -9.21 12.37
C SER A 205 13.34 -9.90 12.16
N TRP A 206 14.45 -9.16 12.20
CA TRP A 206 15.79 -9.72 12.02
C TRP A 206 16.11 -10.76 13.10
N ALA A 207 15.87 -10.44 14.38
CA ALA A 207 16.06 -11.37 15.48
C ALA A 207 15.19 -12.64 15.33
N GLY A 208 13.95 -12.49 14.90
CA GLY A 208 13.05 -13.59 14.60
C GLY A 208 13.55 -14.49 13.49
N LEU A 209 14.05 -13.90 12.39
CA LEU A 209 14.63 -14.66 11.27
C LEU A 209 15.86 -15.47 11.71
N GLN A 210 16.76 -14.87 12.50
CA GLN A 210 17.93 -15.58 13.05
C GLN A 210 17.53 -16.78 13.91
N ALA A 211 16.54 -16.62 14.79
CA ALA A 211 16.02 -17.71 15.61
C ALA A 211 15.40 -18.84 14.75
N LEU A 212 14.67 -18.49 13.68
CA LEU A 212 14.09 -19.48 12.77
C LEU A 212 15.17 -20.25 11.98
N ALA A 213 16.23 -19.58 11.55
CA ALA A 213 17.34 -20.23 10.84
C ALA A 213 18.07 -21.23 11.76
N ALA A 214 18.38 -20.84 13.00
CA ALA A 214 19.01 -21.73 13.97
C ALA A 214 18.18 -23.00 14.28
N GLN A 215 16.85 -22.88 14.29
CA GLN A 215 15.96 -24.04 14.46
C GLN A 215 15.99 -25.00 13.27
N GLN A 216 16.17 -24.51 12.05
CA GLN A 216 16.27 -25.35 10.85
C GLN A 216 17.58 -26.13 10.82
N GLU A 217 18.69 -25.49 11.18
CA GLU A 217 20.01 -26.14 11.27
C GLU A 217 19.99 -27.29 12.28
N GLY A 218 19.36 -27.07 13.45
CA GLY A 218 19.24 -28.09 14.49
C GLY A 218 18.32 -29.29 14.15
N GLN A 219 17.44 -29.15 13.15
CA GLN A 219 16.58 -30.25 12.69
C GLN A 219 17.25 -31.13 11.61
N HIS A 220 18.36 -30.65 11.04
CA HIS A 220 19.09 -31.35 9.97
C HIS A 220 20.43 -31.95 10.47
N ALA A 221 20.79 -31.70 11.71
CA ALA A 221 21.93 -32.29 12.42
C ALA A 221 21.51 -33.51 13.25
#